data_de00d2ad1c8b37d3bd4cd614f7a76f01
#
_entry.id   de00d2ad1c8b37d3bd4cd614f7a76f01
#
_cell.length_a   1.000
_cell.length_b   1.000
_cell.length_c   1.000
_cell.angle_alpha   90.00
_cell.angle_beta   90.00
_cell.angle_gamma   90.00
#
_symmetry.space_group_name_H-M   'P 1'
#
loop_
_entity.id
_entity.type
_entity.pdbx_description
1 polymer ?
#
loop_
_entity_poly.entity_id
_entity_poly.type
_entity_poly.pdbx_seq_one_letter_code
_entity_poly.pdbx_strand_id
1 'polypeptide(L)'
;MAILCREFYHGDTVEIAKALLGKYLVRRLDGELLVCRITETEAYVGAIDKACHAYGYHKTKRNAVMFGPAGHAYLYRIYGMYTCLNFVTNPAGEPDAVLLRGLEPVCGTDTLCRLRYGKPWADLTAYQRKNFLNGPGKCCKALSLDTTLNGCDLTGDTLFLCDFPADVGLPDTLQPLRQIAAGKRIGIDYAEEAKDFLWRFTLC
;
A
#
# COMPACT_ATOMS: atom_id res chain seq x y z
N MET A 1 -17.21 3.27 12.65
CA MET A 1 -16.04 3.26 11.76
C MET A 1 -15.09 2.19 12.29
N ALA A 2 -14.96 1.06 11.59
CA ALA A 2 -14.10 -0.04 12.01
C ALA A 2 -12.76 0.04 11.23
N ILE A 3 -11.82 0.82 11.79
CA ILE A 3 -10.44 0.87 11.30
C ILE A 3 -9.77 -0.45 11.68
N LEU A 4 -8.93 -1.02 10.81
CA LEU A 4 -8.14 -2.21 11.14
C LEU A 4 -7.28 -1.93 12.37
N CYS A 5 -7.40 -2.78 13.37
CA CYS A 5 -6.62 -2.63 14.60
C CYS A 5 -5.15 -3.01 14.38
N ARG A 6 -4.28 -2.65 15.31
CA ARG A 6 -2.84 -2.90 15.20
C ARG A 6 -2.49 -4.39 15.10
N GLU A 7 -3.30 -5.24 15.74
CA GLU A 7 -3.14 -6.70 15.73
C GLU A 7 -3.20 -7.29 14.32
N PHE A 8 -3.95 -6.67 13.40
CA PHE A 8 -4.00 -7.08 11.98
C PHE A 8 -2.62 -7.09 11.34
N TYR A 9 -1.72 -6.18 11.74
CA TYR A 9 -0.39 -6.03 11.16
C TYR A 9 0.66 -6.94 11.82
N HIS A 10 0.29 -7.79 12.78
CA HIS A 10 1.16 -8.77 13.42
C HIS A 10 0.98 -10.17 12.83
N GLY A 11 2.09 -10.86 12.56
CA GLY A 11 2.10 -12.22 12.04
C GLY A 11 3.01 -12.39 10.82
N ASP A 12 2.80 -13.47 10.07
CA ASP A 12 3.57 -13.70 8.84
C ASP A 12 3.32 -12.60 7.82
N THR A 13 4.36 -11.85 7.45
CA THR A 13 4.28 -10.71 6.53
C THR A 13 3.77 -11.10 5.14
N VAL A 14 4.04 -12.32 4.69
CA VAL A 14 3.56 -12.85 3.42
C VAL A 14 2.04 -13.09 3.48
N GLU A 15 1.54 -13.61 4.59
CA GLU A 15 0.10 -13.80 4.81
C GLU A 15 -0.62 -12.45 5.01
N ILE A 16 -0.02 -11.50 5.70
CA ILE A 16 -0.55 -10.13 5.81
C ILE A 16 -0.65 -9.48 4.43
N ALA A 17 0.34 -9.65 3.55
CA ALA A 17 0.28 -9.13 2.19
C ALA A 17 -0.91 -9.69 1.39
N LYS A 18 -1.25 -10.95 1.57
CA LYS A 18 -2.46 -11.57 0.98
C LYS A 18 -3.75 -11.04 1.65
N ALA A 19 -3.75 -10.94 2.98
CA ALA A 19 -4.91 -10.48 3.75
C ALA A 19 -5.27 -9.00 3.48
N LEU A 20 -4.31 -8.19 3.06
CA LEU A 20 -4.51 -6.80 2.64
C LEU A 20 -5.28 -6.68 1.31
N LEU A 21 -5.23 -7.70 0.46
CA LEU A 21 -5.97 -7.70 -0.81
C LEU A 21 -7.48 -7.67 -0.54
N GLY A 22 -8.18 -6.76 -1.21
CA GLY A 22 -9.61 -6.56 -1.01
C GLY A 22 -9.97 -5.63 0.13
N LYS A 23 -9.06 -5.32 1.06
CA LYS A 23 -9.24 -4.26 2.07
C LYS A 23 -9.27 -2.88 1.42
N TYR A 24 -9.75 -1.89 2.15
CA TYR A 24 -9.91 -0.53 1.66
C TYR A 24 -8.91 0.40 2.33
N LEU A 25 -8.07 1.03 1.51
CA LEU A 25 -7.19 2.12 1.94
C LEU A 25 -7.97 3.42 1.86
N VAL A 26 -8.01 4.13 2.96
CA VAL A 26 -8.75 5.38 3.15
C VAL A 26 -7.77 6.52 3.41
N ARG A 27 -7.87 7.58 2.63
CA ARG A 27 -7.15 8.83 2.84
C ARG A 27 -8.16 9.96 3.08
N ARG A 28 -8.07 10.61 4.23
CA ARG A 28 -8.82 11.84 4.50
C ARG A 28 -7.96 13.04 4.11
N LEU A 29 -8.39 13.80 3.10
CA LEU A 29 -7.63 14.92 2.54
C LEU A 29 -8.55 16.11 2.36
N ASP A 30 -8.24 17.26 2.99
CA ASP A 30 -8.98 18.52 2.87
C ASP A 30 -10.50 18.39 3.08
N GLY A 31 -10.91 17.53 4.02
CA GLY A 31 -12.31 17.25 4.33
C GLY A 31 -12.97 16.21 3.40
N GLU A 32 -12.28 15.76 2.35
CA GLU A 32 -12.75 14.73 1.43
C GLU A 32 -12.25 13.35 1.83
N LEU A 33 -13.06 12.33 1.54
CA LEU A 33 -12.73 10.94 1.77
C LEU A 33 -12.36 10.27 0.45
N LEU A 34 -11.10 9.87 0.31
CA LEU A 34 -10.60 9.12 -0.83
C LEU A 34 -10.51 7.65 -0.42
N VAL A 35 -11.29 6.77 -1.05
CA VAL A 35 -11.33 5.35 -0.72
C VAL A 35 -10.96 4.52 -1.93
N CYS A 36 -9.99 3.62 -1.74
CA CYS A 36 -9.53 2.69 -2.77
C CYS A 36 -9.44 1.27 -2.22
N ARG A 37 -9.87 0.28 -3.02
CA ARG A 37 -9.67 -1.14 -2.72
C ARG A 37 -8.25 -1.55 -3.10
N ILE A 38 -7.57 -2.30 -2.23
CA ILE A 38 -6.23 -2.84 -2.50
C ILE A 38 -6.34 -4.02 -3.45
N THR A 39 -5.60 -3.97 -4.57
CA THR A 39 -5.63 -5.01 -5.61
C THR A 39 -4.29 -5.67 -5.85
N GLU A 40 -3.18 -5.06 -5.40
CA GLU A 40 -1.84 -5.63 -5.56
C GLU A 40 -0.94 -5.21 -4.40
N THR A 41 -0.18 -6.19 -3.87
CA THR A 41 0.78 -6.02 -2.76
C THR A 41 2.07 -6.80 -3.02
N GLU A 42 3.17 -6.41 -2.34
CA GLU A 42 4.40 -7.22 -2.26
C GLU A 42 4.86 -7.30 -0.81
N ALA A 43 5.24 -8.50 -0.35
CA ALA A 43 5.84 -8.69 0.98
C ALA A 43 7.36 -8.51 0.94
N TYR A 44 7.92 -7.91 2.00
CA TYR A 44 9.35 -7.71 2.24
C TYR A 44 9.67 -8.10 3.68
N VAL A 45 10.41 -9.22 3.85
CA VAL A 45 10.74 -9.80 5.16
C VAL A 45 12.16 -9.40 5.53
N GLY A 46 12.29 -8.38 6.36
CA GLY A 46 13.49 -7.60 6.59
C GLY A 46 14.80 -8.36 6.76
N ALA A 47 14.83 -9.33 7.67
CA ALA A 47 16.10 -9.99 8.05
C ALA A 47 16.69 -10.87 6.94
N ILE A 48 15.84 -11.59 6.20
CA ILE A 48 16.25 -12.67 5.27
C ILE A 48 16.10 -12.27 3.80
N ASP A 49 15.41 -11.19 3.49
CA ASP A 49 15.05 -10.79 2.15
C ASP A 49 16.04 -9.77 1.59
N LYS A 50 16.90 -10.20 0.67
CA LYS A 50 17.88 -9.33 0.00
C LYS A 50 17.26 -8.18 -0.81
N ALA A 51 15.97 -8.24 -1.10
CA ALA A 51 15.22 -7.13 -1.71
C ALA A 51 14.75 -6.10 -0.70
N CYS A 52 14.75 -6.42 0.59
CA CYS A 52 14.27 -5.53 1.65
C CYS A 52 15.30 -4.45 1.98
N HIS A 53 14.84 -3.21 2.22
CA HIS A 53 15.70 -2.12 2.67
C HIS A 53 16.37 -2.37 4.04
N ALA A 54 15.84 -3.30 4.81
CA ALA A 54 16.33 -3.66 6.14
C ALA A 54 17.02 -5.03 6.17
N TYR A 55 17.40 -5.56 5.00
CA TYR A 55 18.11 -6.84 4.90
C TYR A 55 19.29 -6.93 5.90
N GLY A 56 19.40 -8.06 6.60
CA GLY A 56 20.42 -8.24 7.64
C GLY A 56 20.28 -7.28 8.83
N TYR A 57 19.08 -6.79 9.11
CA TYR A 57 18.82 -5.77 10.16
C TYR A 57 19.55 -4.44 9.94
N HIS A 58 19.94 -4.14 8.70
CA HIS A 58 20.64 -2.89 8.41
C HIS A 58 19.70 -1.67 8.55
N LYS A 59 19.86 -0.93 9.65
CA LYS A 59 19.07 0.25 9.98
C LYS A 59 19.73 1.54 9.47
N THR A 60 18.96 2.35 8.76
CA THR A 60 19.35 3.67 8.25
C THR A 60 18.32 4.73 8.64
N LYS A 61 18.63 6.02 8.45
CA LYS A 61 17.63 7.08 8.63
C LYS A 61 16.41 6.90 7.71
N ARG A 62 16.61 6.35 6.52
CA ARG A 62 15.56 6.14 5.52
C ARG A 62 14.55 5.08 5.95
N ASN A 63 15.03 3.95 6.46
CA ASN A 63 14.19 2.81 6.81
C ASN A 63 13.89 2.69 8.31
N ALA A 64 14.23 3.69 9.10
CA ALA A 64 14.07 3.66 10.56
C ALA A 64 12.63 3.34 11.00
N VAL A 65 11.60 3.76 10.23
CA VAL A 65 10.19 3.49 10.51
C VAL A 65 9.88 1.99 10.46
N MET A 66 10.56 1.21 9.61
CA MET A 66 10.37 -0.25 9.53
C MET A 66 10.73 -0.96 10.85
N PHE A 67 11.61 -0.37 11.67
CA PHE A 67 12.00 -0.91 12.97
C PHE A 67 11.09 -0.44 14.12
N GLY A 68 10.06 0.33 13.79
CA GLY A 68 9.02 0.80 14.72
C GLY A 68 7.90 -0.22 14.90
N PRO A 69 6.83 0.18 15.60
CA PRO A 69 5.66 -0.68 15.80
C PRO A 69 4.93 -0.97 14.48
N ALA A 70 4.29 -2.13 14.39
CA ALA A 70 3.39 -2.48 13.29
C ALA A 70 2.26 -1.47 13.10
N GLY A 71 1.68 -1.45 11.89
CA GLY A 71 0.56 -0.56 11.58
C GLY A 71 0.97 0.90 11.40
N HIS A 72 2.23 1.16 11.02
CA HIS A 72 2.70 2.48 10.61
C HIS A 72 3.00 2.52 9.11
N ALA A 73 2.79 3.67 8.50
CA ALA A 73 3.12 3.90 7.10
C ALA A 73 4.62 4.13 6.93
N TYR A 74 5.30 3.29 6.16
CA TYR A 74 6.67 3.56 5.73
C TYR A 74 6.64 4.13 4.31
N LEU A 75 6.98 5.42 4.18
CA LEU A 75 7.00 6.14 2.90
C LEU A 75 8.42 6.55 2.55
N TYR A 76 8.84 6.20 1.34
CA TYR A 76 10.16 6.59 0.83
C TYR A 76 10.10 7.02 -0.63
N ARG A 77 11.06 7.85 -1.03
CA ARG A 77 11.21 8.27 -2.44
C ARG A 77 12.06 7.28 -3.23
N ILE A 78 11.60 6.99 -4.46
CA ILE A 78 12.35 6.22 -5.47
C ILE A 78 12.55 7.09 -6.71
N TYR A 79 13.72 7.00 -7.33
CA TYR A 79 14.12 7.80 -8.50
C TYR A 79 13.96 9.33 -8.32
N GLY A 80 14.02 9.82 -7.10
CA GLY A 80 13.90 11.24 -6.78
C GLY A 80 12.50 11.85 -6.94
N MET A 81 11.55 11.16 -7.60
CA MET A 81 10.25 11.73 -7.97
C MET A 81 9.01 10.94 -7.53
N TYR A 82 9.14 9.66 -7.25
CA TYR A 82 8.01 8.82 -6.86
C TYR A 82 8.09 8.46 -5.38
N THR A 83 6.95 8.40 -4.73
CA THR A 83 6.82 7.88 -3.37
C THR A 83 6.24 6.48 -3.42
N CYS A 84 6.70 5.60 -2.52
CA CYS A 84 6.14 4.27 -2.30
C CYS A 84 5.62 4.19 -0.87
N LEU A 85 4.42 3.63 -0.69
CA LEU A 85 3.79 3.36 0.60
C LEU A 85 3.97 1.88 0.95
N ASN A 86 4.46 1.63 2.16
CA ASN A 86 4.49 0.31 2.76
C ASN A 86 3.76 0.34 4.11
N PHE A 87 3.15 -0.77 4.46
CA PHE A 87 2.55 -1.02 5.76
C PHE A 87 3.56 -1.81 6.60
N VAL A 88 4.07 -1.21 7.69
CA VAL A 88 4.98 -1.89 8.61
C VAL A 88 4.25 -3.01 9.32
N THR A 89 4.81 -4.19 9.33
CA THR A 89 4.27 -5.38 9.99
C THR A 89 5.21 -5.81 11.14
N ASN A 90 4.70 -6.67 12.01
CA ASN A 90 5.43 -7.24 13.13
C ASN A 90 5.84 -6.27 14.27
N PRO A 91 6.29 -6.78 15.44
CA PRO A 91 6.69 -5.96 16.56
C PRO A 91 7.90 -5.06 16.24
N ALA A 92 8.05 -4.01 17.04
CA ALA A 92 9.23 -3.14 16.96
C ALA A 92 10.53 -3.95 17.08
N GLY A 93 11.46 -3.69 16.15
CA GLY A 93 12.71 -4.44 16.02
C GLY A 93 12.70 -5.47 14.89
N GLU A 94 11.55 -5.90 14.44
CA GLU A 94 11.39 -6.82 13.29
C GLU A 94 10.98 -6.00 12.04
N PRO A 95 11.93 -5.65 11.16
CA PRO A 95 11.73 -4.63 10.13
C PRO A 95 11.09 -5.19 8.85
N ASP A 96 9.89 -5.71 8.98
CA ASP A 96 9.09 -6.23 7.89
C ASP A 96 8.09 -5.20 7.38
N ALA A 97 7.72 -5.32 6.11
CA ALA A 97 6.70 -4.44 5.53
C ALA A 97 6.01 -5.03 4.29
N VAL A 98 4.81 -4.54 4.00
CA VAL A 98 4.08 -4.85 2.77
C VAL A 98 3.98 -3.60 1.90
N LEU A 99 4.53 -3.65 0.69
CA LEU A 99 4.43 -2.58 -0.30
C LEU A 99 3.05 -2.59 -0.97
N LEU A 100 2.41 -1.43 -1.00
CA LEU A 100 1.22 -1.17 -1.81
C LEU A 100 1.61 -0.98 -3.27
N ARG A 101 1.00 -1.78 -4.19
CA ARG A 101 1.30 -1.71 -5.62
C ARG A 101 0.12 -1.36 -6.51
N GLY A 102 -1.07 -1.79 -6.15
CA GLY A 102 -2.26 -1.60 -6.97
C GLY A 102 -3.49 -1.26 -6.15
N LEU A 103 -4.32 -0.39 -6.72
CA LEU A 103 -5.57 0.07 -6.14
C LEU A 103 -6.67 0.13 -7.20
N GLU A 104 -7.91 -0.02 -6.75
CA GLU A 104 -9.13 0.24 -7.50
C GLU A 104 -9.91 1.35 -6.78
N PRO A 105 -10.31 2.46 -7.47
CA PRO A 105 -10.97 3.57 -6.80
C PRO A 105 -12.42 3.20 -6.45
N VAL A 106 -12.86 3.61 -5.26
CA VAL A 106 -14.22 3.37 -4.73
C VAL A 106 -14.94 4.69 -4.47
N CYS A 107 -14.24 5.67 -3.87
CA CYS A 107 -14.78 6.99 -3.60
C CYS A 107 -13.73 8.08 -3.88
N GLY A 108 -14.17 9.27 -4.30
CA GLY A 108 -13.28 10.38 -4.62
C GLY A 108 -12.51 10.22 -5.94
N THR A 109 -13.04 9.45 -6.91
CA THR A 109 -12.35 9.13 -8.17
C THR A 109 -11.87 10.36 -8.93
N ASP A 110 -12.69 11.40 -9.03
CA ASP A 110 -12.31 12.62 -9.73
C ASP A 110 -11.17 13.37 -9.04
N THR A 111 -11.16 13.41 -7.70
CA THR A 111 -10.07 14.01 -6.93
C THR A 111 -8.79 13.21 -7.07
N LEU A 112 -8.86 11.88 -7.00
CA LEU A 112 -7.72 11.01 -7.29
C LEU A 112 -7.14 11.27 -8.70
N CYS A 113 -8.01 11.49 -9.71
CA CYS A 113 -7.60 11.82 -11.07
C CYS A 113 -6.94 13.19 -11.17
N ARG A 114 -7.53 14.21 -10.53
CA ARG A 114 -6.96 15.57 -10.50
C ARG A 114 -5.60 15.60 -9.84
N LEU A 115 -5.43 14.93 -8.69
CA LEU A 115 -4.14 14.81 -7.99
C LEU A 115 -3.08 14.13 -8.85
N ARG A 116 -3.46 13.12 -9.63
CA ARG A 116 -2.53 12.39 -10.47
C ARG A 116 -2.26 13.03 -11.83
N TYR A 117 -3.31 13.49 -12.53
CA TYR A 117 -3.27 13.92 -13.92
C TYR A 117 -3.66 15.38 -14.16
N GLY A 118 -4.14 16.10 -13.15
CA GLY A 118 -4.62 17.48 -13.26
C GLY A 118 -6.00 17.62 -13.91
N LYS A 119 -6.74 16.51 -14.11
CA LYS A 119 -8.06 16.51 -14.78
C LYS A 119 -8.98 15.40 -14.25
N PRO A 120 -10.33 15.52 -14.41
CA PRO A 120 -11.27 14.53 -13.89
C PRO A 120 -11.26 13.23 -14.70
N TRP A 121 -11.91 12.20 -14.18
CA TRP A 121 -12.00 10.87 -14.81
C TRP A 121 -12.55 10.89 -16.24
N ALA A 122 -13.58 11.71 -16.49
CA ALA A 122 -14.22 11.81 -17.80
C ALA A 122 -13.22 12.19 -18.91
N ASP A 123 -12.23 13.03 -18.58
CA ASP A 123 -11.24 13.57 -19.53
C ASP A 123 -10.00 12.66 -19.70
N LEU A 124 -9.95 11.54 -19.00
CA LEU A 124 -8.85 10.61 -19.12
C LEU A 124 -8.93 9.81 -20.42
N THR A 125 -7.78 9.64 -21.08
CA THR A 125 -7.66 8.72 -22.21
C THR A 125 -7.79 7.27 -21.75
N ALA A 126 -8.10 6.34 -22.66
CA ALA A 126 -8.15 4.91 -22.37
C ALA A 126 -6.83 4.39 -21.74
N TYR A 127 -5.68 4.87 -22.23
CA TYR A 127 -4.36 4.56 -21.68
C TYR A 127 -4.23 5.05 -20.22
N GLN A 128 -4.65 6.28 -19.93
CA GLN A 128 -4.59 6.85 -18.58
C GLN A 128 -5.50 6.08 -17.60
N ARG A 129 -6.72 5.72 -18.03
CA ARG A 129 -7.65 4.89 -17.23
C ARG A 129 -7.05 3.52 -16.93
N LYS A 130 -6.52 2.81 -17.95
CA LYS A 130 -5.85 1.51 -17.78
C LYS A 130 -4.65 1.58 -16.83
N ASN A 131 -3.95 2.72 -16.80
CA ASN A 131 -2.74 2.92 -16.02
C ASN A 131 -2.96 3.79 -14.76
N PHE A 132 -4.19 3.88 -14.28
CA PHE A 132 -4.54 4.86 -13.25
C PHE A 132 -3.86 4.57 -11.90
N LEU A 133 -4.06 3.39 -11.32
CA LEU A 133 -3.59 3.04 -9.97
C LEU A 133 -2.81 1.70 -9.96
N ASN A 134 -2.20 1.32 -11.08
CA ASN A 134 -1.44 0.08 -11.24
C ASN A 134 0.08 0.31 -11.11
N GLY A 135 0.52 0.65 -9.94
CA GLY A 135 1.93 0.84 -9.60
C GLY A 135 2.11 1.72 -8.37
N PRO A 136 3.15 1.49 -7.54
CA PRO A 136 3.31 2.11 -6.22
C PRO A 136 3.35 3.64 -6.28
N GLY A 137 4.18 4.20 -7.16
CA GLY A 137 4.26 5.66 -7.32
C GLY A 137 2.99 6.29 -7.88
N LYS A 138 2.22 5.52 -8.67
CA LYS A 138 0.93 5.96 -9.22
C LYS A 138 -0.13 6.05 -8.12
N CYS A 139 -0.19 5.06 -7.24
CA CYS A 139 -1.08 5.02 -6.08
C CYS A 139 -0.78 6.20 -5.13
N CYS A 140 0.49 6.39 -4.76
CA CYS A 140 0.88 7.47 -3.87
C CYS A 140 0.57 8.84 -4.45
N LYS A 141 0.84 9.08 -5.75
CA LYS A 141 0.54 10.36 -6.39
C LYS A 141 -0.96 10.66 -6.40
N ALA A 142 -1.81 9.67 -6.70
CA ALA A 142 -3.26 9.83 -6.74
C ALA A 142 -3.85 10.11 -5.35
N LEU A 143 -3.27 9.56 -4.28
CA LEU A 143 -3.69 9.76 -2.89
C LEU A 143 -2.99 10.94 -2.20
N SER A 144 -2.16 11.71 -2.92
CA SER A 144 -1.33 12.79 -2.35
C SER A 144 -0.50 12.31 -1.15
N LEU A 145 0.14 11.14 -1.29
CA LEU A 145 1.02 10.57 -0.26
C LEU A 145 2.46 10.92 -0.55
N ASP A 146 3.08 11.62 0.36
CA ASP A 146 4.50 11.95 0.33
C ASP A 146 5.21 11.59 1.64
N THR A 147 6.48 11.91 1.75
CA THR A 147 7.31 11.57 2.91
C THR A 147 6.95 12.33 4.19
N THR A 148 6.06 13.33 4.16
CA THR A 148 5.55 14.00 5.38
C THR A 148 4.66 13.07 6.20
N LEU A 149 4.05 12.07 5.54
CA LEU A 149 3.25 11.02 6.18
C LEU A 149 4.08 9.81 6.61
N ASN A 150 5.42 9.85 6.45
CA ASN A 150 6.28 8.73 6.89
C ASN A 150 6.21 8.57 8.41
N GLY A 151 5.84 7.38 8.88
CA GLY A 151 5.56 7.10 10.29
C GLY A 151 4.12 7.41 10.73
N CYS A 152 3.22 7.77 9.81
CA CYS A 152 1.79 7.92 10.13
C CYS A 152 1.22 6.63 10.70
N ASP A 153 0.49 6.74 11.80
CA ASP A 153 -0.22 5.61 12.42
C ASP A 153 -1.46 5.25 11.58
N LEU A 154 -1.50 4.01 11.08
CA LEU A 154 -2.59 3.50 10.24
C LEU A 154 -3.82 3.07 11.05
N THR A 155 -3.76 3.18 12.38
CA THR A 155 -4.92 3.05 13.27
C THR A 155 -5.56 4.40 13.60
N GLY A 156 -5.00 5.50 13.04
CA GLY A 156 -5.53 6.86 13.16
C GLY A 156 -6.63 7.17 12.13
N ASP A 157 -6.84 8.44 11.84
CA ASP A 157 -7.95 8.92 11.01
C ASP A 157 -7.54 9.59 9.70
N THR A 158 -6.26 9.81 9.48
CA THR A 158 -5.70 10.53 8.33
C THR A 158 -5.44 9.63 7.14
N LEU A 159 -4.80 8.48 7.40
CA LEU A 159 -4.52 7.40 6.45
C LEU A 159 -4.71 6.09 7.22
N PHE A 160 -5.64 5.26 6.79
CA PHE A 160 -5.97 4.03 7.51
C PHE A 160 -6.57 2.97 6.58
N LEU A 161 -6.77 1.77 7.13
CA LEU A 161 -7.38 0.65 6.44
C LEU A 161 -8.68 0.23 7.14
N CYS A 162 -9.66 -0.24 6.35
CA CYS A 162 -10.89 -0.85 6.85
C CYS A 162 -11.27 -2.08 6.03
N ASP A 163 -12.15 -2.91 6.60
CA ASP A 163 -12.62 -4.14 5.95
C ASP A 163 -13.64 -3.88 4.86
N PHE A 164 -14.55 -2.92 5.09
CA PHE A 164 -15.69 -2.64 4.22
C PHE A 164 -15.87 -1.15 3.96
N PRO A 165 -16.41 -0.75 2.79
CA PRO A 165 -16.77 0.65 2.53
C PRO A 165 -17.79 1.20 3.55
N ALA A 166 -18.68 0.34 4.07
CA ALA A 166 -19.65 0.70 5.10
C ALA A 166 -18.98 1.20 6.40
N ASP A 167 -17.76 0.77 6.71
CA ASP A 167 -16.99 1.23 7.87
C ASP A 167 -16.70 2.73 7.83
N VAL A 168 -16.72 3.32 6.66
CA VAL A 168 -16.52 4.77 6.44
C VAL A 168 -17.77 5.47 5.93
N GLY A 169 -18.95 4.85 6.06
CA GLY A 169 -20.24 5.43 5.71
C GLY A 169 -20.58 5.40 4.22
N LEU A 170 -19.88 4.58 3.44
CA LEU A 170 -20.19 4.35 2.02
C LEU A 170 -21.09 3.12 1.85
N PRO A 171 -21.90 3.04 0.77
CA PRO A 171 -22.66 1.85 0.45
C PRO A 171 -21.74 0.63 0.32
N ASP A 172 -22.15 -0.48 0.93
CA ASP A 172 -21.42 -1.74 0.83
C ASP A 172 -21.71 -2.38 -0.53
N THR A 173 -20.86 -2.10 -1.50
CA THR A 173 -20.89 -2.78 -2.78
C THR A 173 -20.15 -4.10 -2.64
N LEU A 174 -20.88 -5.20 -2.44
CA LEU A 174 -20.30 -6.54 -2.44
C LEU A 174 -19.53 -6.76 -3.74
N GLN A 175 -18.22 -6.66 -3.67
CA GLN A 175 -17.35 -7.02 -4.78
C GLN A 175 -17.21 -8.55 -4.81
N PRO A 176 -17.28 -9.19 -5.98
CA PRO A 176 -17.10 -10.63 -6.07
C PRO A 176 -15.77 -11.05 -5.45
N LEU A 177 -15.76 -12.21 -4.78
CA LEU A 177 -14.53 -12.84 -4.33
C LEU A 177 -13.65 -13.09 -5.56
N ARG A 178 -12.50 -12.40 -5.60
CA ARG A 178 -11.49 -12.58 -6.63
C ARG A 178 -10.43 -13.56 -6.13
N GLN A 179 -9.89 -14.35 -7.06
CA GLN A 179 -8.77 -15.23 -6.74
C GLN A 179 -7.49 -14.40 -6.51
N ILE A 180 -6.64 -14.89 -5.62
CA ILE A 180 -5.33 -14.31 -5.39
C ILE A 180 -4.30 -15.06 -6.24
N ALA A 181 -3.65 -14.36 -7.15
CA ALA A 181 -2.51 -14.88 -7.88
C ALA A 181 -1.20 -14.46 -7.17
N ALA A 182 -0.28 -15.41 -7.04
CA ALA A 182 1.08 -15.14 -6.55
C ALA A 182 2.05 -15.06 -7.74
N GLY A 183 3.02 -14.16 -7.64
CA GLY A 183 4.04 -13.95 -8.68
C GLY A 183 5.34 -13.37 -8.13
N LYS A 184 6.34 -13.27 -8.99
CA LYS A 184 7.60 -12.61 -8.63
C LYS A 184 7.38 -11.12 -8.42
N ARG A 185 8.13 -10.53 -7.48
CA ARG A 185 8.15 -9.09 -7.21
C ARG A 185 8.81 -8.34 -8.37
N ILE A 186 8.50 -7.06 -8.49
CA ILE A 186 8.93 -6.24 -9.64
C ILE A 186 10.04 -5.27 -9.26
N GLY A 187 11.10 -5.21 -10.10
CA GLY A 187 12.19 -4.25 -9.94
C GLY A 187 13.22 -4.63 -8.87
N ILE A 188 13.34 -5.92 -8.57
CA ILE A 188 14.27 -6.46 -7.57
C ILE A 188 15.27 -7.47 -8.17
N ASP A 189 15.61 -7.34 -9.45
CA ASP A 189 16.50 -8.28 -10.17
C ASP A 189 17.89 -8.40 -9.51
N TYR A 190 18.29 -7.39 -8.74
CA TYR A 190 19.55 -7.36 -7.98
C TYR A 190 19.55 -8.26 -6.72
N ALA A 191 18.39 -8.76 -6.30
CA ALA A 191 18.21 -9.37 -4.98
C ALA A 191 18.52 -10.88 -4.95
N GLU A 192 19.43 -11.34 -5.78
CA GLU A 192 19.90 -12.74 -5.85
C GLU A 192 18.72 -13.74 -5.84
N GLU A 193 18.71 -14.71 -4.89
CA GLU A 193 17.62 -15.69 -4.74
C GLU A 193 16.28 -15.06 -4.36
N ALA A 194 16.27 -13.92 -3.68
CA ALA A 194 15.03 -13.27 -3.24
C ALA A 194 14.18 -12.77 -4.41
N LYS A 195 14.75 -12.54 -5.60
CA LYS A 195 14.00 -12.20 -6.82
C LYS A 195 13.04 -13.30 -7.27
N ASP A 196 13.29 -14.55 -6.86
CA ASP A 196 12.51 -15.72 -7.26
C ASP A 196 11.36 -16.02 -6.28
N PHE A 197 11.29 -15.35 -5.13
CA PHE A 197 10.20 -15.52 -4.18
C PHE A 197 8.88 -14.99 -4.79
N LEU A 198 7.82 -15.81 -4.69
CA LEU A 198 6.49 -15.48 -5.20
C LEU A 198 5.70 -14.61 -4.19
N TRP A 199 6.32 -13.53 -3.75
CA TRP A 199 5.80 -12.63 -2.71
C TRP A 199 5.11 -11.36 -3.25
N ARG A 200 4.68 -11.40 -4.50
CA ARG A 200 3.76 -10.42 -5.08
C ARG A 200 2.40 -11.06 -5.27
N PHE A 201 1.37 -10.43 -4.74
CA PHE A 201 -0.01 -10.93 -4.75
C PHE A 201 -0.92 -9.94 -5.46
N THR A 202 -1.81 -10.48 -6.30
CA THR A 202 -2.74 -9.69 -7.13
C THR A 202 -4.13 -10.31 -7.09
N LEU A 203 -5.17 -9.47 -6.99
CA LEU A 203 -6.57 -9.88 -7.21
C LEU A 203 -6.83 -10.04 -8.71
N CYS A 204 -7.29 -11.23 -9.12
CA CYS A 204 -7.62 -11.59 -10.51
C CYS A 204 -9.13 -11.59 -10.76
#